data_036562ed27e4680df8738f00ad89544c
#
_entry.id   036562ed27e4680df8738f00ad89544c
#
_cell.length_a   1.000
_cell.length_b   1.000
_cell.length_c   1.000
_cell.angle_alpha   90.00
_cell.angle_beta   90.00
_cell.angle_gamma   90.00
#
_symmetry.space_group_name_H-M   'P 1'
#
loop_
_entity.id
_entity.type
_entity.pdbx_description
1 polymer ?
#
loop_
_entity_poly.entity_id
_entity_poly.type
_entity_poly.pdbx_seq_one_letter_code
_entity_poly.pdbx_strand_id
1 'polypeptide(L)'
;MASTPTAPGGPPVGSTNLGIAPNIGGLLCYVPCCIGLVFSVVVAVVEKQSRFLRFHAFQSLLVHAAALVVLLGCWFLSTVFAIVHIGFLSLLIIPVQFALGLAVLGVEIFLMIKAYNNEEYELPRLGQMARQWA
;
A
#
# COMPACT_ATOMS: atom_id res chain seq x y z
N MET A 1 -30.39 -17.86 2.97
CA MET A 1 -29.13 -18.22 3.61
C MET A 1 -28.83 -17.14 4.66
N ALA A 2 -28.82 -17.54 5.92
CA ALA A 2 -28.50 -16.58 6.99
C ALA A 2 -27.02 -16.19 6.89
N SER A 3 -26.75 -14.91 6.69
CA SER A 3 -25.40 -14.35 6.87
C SER A 3 -25.05 -14.46 8.35
N THR A 4 -24.14 -15.34 8.72
CA THR A 4 -23.56 -15.36 10.05
C THR A 4 -22.90 -14.01 10.30
N PRO A 5 -23.30 -13.26 11.35
CA PRO A 5 -22.63 -12.00 11.67
C PRO A 5 -21.21 -12.33 12.11
N THR A 6 -20.23 -11.87 11.34
CA THR A 6 -18.83 -11.90 11.75
C THR A 6 -18.67 -10.99 12.95
N ALA A 7 -18.16 -11.54 14.05
CA ALA A 7 -17.79 -10.73 15.21
C ALA A 7 -16.76 -9.67 14.80
N PRO A 8 -16.83 -8.44 15.35
CA PRO A 8 -15.81 -7.43 15.10
C PRO A 8 -14.44 -7.96 15.48
N GLY A 9 -13.51 -8.04 14.52
CA GLY A 9 -12.14 -8.53 14.73
C GLY A 9 -11.90 -10.03 14.49
N GLY A 10 -12.90 -10.77 14.03
CA GLY A 10 -12.70 -12.16 13.58
C GLY A 10 -12.05 -12.20 12.18
N PRO A 11 -11.32 -13.28 11.83
CA PRO A 11 -10.80 -13.43 10.48
C PRO A 11 -11.95 -13.44 9.48
N PRO A 12 -11.83 -12.76 8.31
CA PRO A 12 -12.87 -12.81 7.31
C PRO A 12 -13.09 -14.26 6.87
N VAL A 13 -14.36 -14.66 6.88
CA VAL A 13 -14.75 -16.00 6.44
C VAL A 13 -14.58 -16.07 4.93
N GLY A 14 -13.48 -16.61 4.48
CA GLY A 14 -13.19 -16.80 3.07
C GLY A 14 -11.91 -17.61 2.87
N SER A 15 -11.92 -18.49 1.89
CA SER A 15 -10.72 -19.19 1.44
C SER A 15 -9.88 -18.25 0.57
N THR A 16 -8.57 -18.36 0.71
CA THR A 16 -7.61 -17.71 -0.18
C THR A 16 -6.83 -18.77 -0.94
N ASN A 17 -6.42 -18.48 -2.18
CA ASN A 17 -5.56 -19.38 -2.95
C ASN A 17 -4.20 -19.58 -2.26
N LEU A 18 -3.79 -18.63 -1.44
CA LEU A 18 -2.51 -18.66 -0.72
C LEU A 18 -2.56 -19.44 0.60
N GLY A 19 -3.75 -19.89 1.04
CA GLY A 19 -3.91 -20.63 2.30
C GLY A 19 -3.67 -19.82 3.56
N ILE A 20 -3.63 -18.49 3.47
CA ILE A 20 -3.46 -17.56 4.60
C ILE A 20 -4.78 -16.84 4.90
N ALA A 21 -4.96 -16.43 6.15
CA ALA A 21 -6.13 -15.64 6.51
C ALA A 21 -6.14 -14.31 5.74
N PRO A 22 -7.27 -13.90 5.12
CA PRO A 22 -7.33 -12.69 4.29
C PRO A 22 -6.85 -11.41 4.98
N ASN A 23 -7.15 -11.24 6.26
CA ASN A 23 -6.71 -10.09 7.06
C ASN A 23 -5.19 -10.07 7.26
N ILE A 24 -4.56 -11.23 7.47
CA ILE A 24 -3.10 -11.35 7.56
C ILE A 24 -2.48 -11.06 6.20
N GLY A 25 -3.04 -11.61 5.13
CA GLY A 25 -2.59 -11.31 3.78
C GLY A 25 -2.74 -9.83 3.43
N GLY A 26 -3.85 -9.20 3.79
CA GLY A 26 -4.07 -7.76 3.61
C GLY A 26 -3.05 -6.90 4.36
N LEU A 27 -2.74 -7.27 5.61
CA LEU A 27 -1.68 -6.62 6.39
C LEU A 27 -0.31 -6.77 5.71
N LEU A 28 0.04 -7.96 5.24
CA LEU A 28 1.32 -8.23 4.59
C LEU A 28 1.52 -7.42 3.31
N CYS A 29 0.45 -7.05 2.61
CA CYS A 29 0.52 -6.20 1.43
C CYS A 29 1.10 -4.80 1.74
N TYR A 30 0.93 -4.29 2.96
CA TYR A 30 1.39 -2.97 3.36
C TYR A 30 2.68 -2.98 4.19
N VAL A 31 3.34 -4.12 4.32
CA VAL A 31 4.65 -4.17 4.99
C VAL A 31 5.61 -3.24 4.26
N PRO A 32 6.24 -2.28 4.96
CA PRO A 32 7.14 -1.32 4.35
C PRO A 32 8.25 -1.96 3.53
N CYS A 33 8.75 -1.24 2.54
CA CYS A 33 9.81 -1.66 1.64
C CYS A 33 9.36 -2.70 0.59
N CYS A 34 10.34 -3.38 0.00
CA CYS A 34 10.12 -4.32 -1.10
C CYS A 34 9.26 -5.54 -0.74
N ILE A 35 9.17 -5.90 0.54
CA ILE A 35 8.43 -7.09 0.99
C ILE A 35 6.94 -6.95 0.69
N GLY A 36 6.32 -5.87 1.11
CA GLY A 36 4.90 -5.60 0.86
C GLY A 36 4.61 -5.45 -0.63
N LEU A 37 5.50 -4.78 -1.37
CA LEU A 37 5.37 -4.63 -2.82
C LEU A 37 5.38 -5.98 -3.53
N VAL A 38 6.39 -6.83 -3.27
CA VAL A 38 6.53 -8.16 -3.88
C VAL A 38 5.34 -9.04 -3.50
N PHE A 39 4.96 -9.03 -2.22
CA PHE A 39 3.81 -9.80 -1.74
C PHE A 39 2.50 -9.35 -2.42
N SER A 40 2.30 -8.03 -2.58
CA SER A 40 1.13 -7.49 -3.29
C SER A 40 1.08 -7.91 -4.76
N VAL A 41 2.22 -7.98 -5.44
CA VAL A 41 2.29 -8.50 -6.82
C VAL A 41 1.88 -9.97 -6.86
N VAL A 42 2.43 -10.79 -5.95
CA VAL A 42 2.07 -12.21 -5.87
C VAL A 42 0.58 -12.38 -5.62
N VAL A 43 0.01 -11.64 -4.67
CA VAL A 43 -1.44 -11.67 -4.40
C VAL A 43 -2.25 -11.25 -5.62
N ALA A 44 -1.89 -10.15 -6.28
CA ALA A 44 -2.61 -9.65 -7.45
C ALA A 44 -2.67 -10.69 -8.59
N VAL A 45 -1.62 -11.49 -8.75
CA VAL A 45 -1.52 -12.52 -9.82
C VAL A 45 -2.18 -13.83 -9.40
N VAL A 46 -1.90 -14.31 -8.19
CA VAL A 46 -2.26 -15.66 -7.74
C VAL A 46 -3.65 -15.72 -7.11
N GLU A 47 -4.01 -14.69 -6.32
CA GLU A 47 -5.26 -14.70 -5.57
C GLU A 47 -6.47 -14.44 -6.49
N LYS A 48 -7.43 -15.36 -6.50
CA LYS A 48 -8.66 -15.29 -7.30
C LYS A 48 -9.94 -15.41 -6.47
N GLN A 49 -9.83 -15.91 -5.24
CA GLN A 49 -10.98 -16.24 -4.41
C GLN A 49 -11.36 -15.09 -3.47
N SER A 50 -10.36 -14.47 -2.84
CA SER A 50 -10.60 -13.42 -1.85
C SER A 50 -10.56 -12.03 -2.49
N ARG A 51 -11.73 -11.44 -2.73
CA ARG A 51 -11.86 -10.05 -3.19
C ARG A 51 -11.24 -9.06 -2.20
N PHE A 52 -11.40 -9.31 -0.91
CA PHE A 52 -10.81 -8.50 0.15
C PHE A 52 -9.28 -8.44 0.01
N LEU A 53 -8.63 -9.60 -0.11
CA LEU A 53 -7.18 -9.66 -0.23
C LEU A 53 -6.67 -9.00 -1.52
N ARG A 54 -7.37 -9.23 -2.64
CA ARG A 54 -7.06 -8.57 -3.91
C ARG A 54 -7.20 -7.05 -3.84
N PHE A 55 -8.24 -6.54 -3.18
CA PHE A 55 -8.42 -5.10 -2.97
C PHE A 55 -7.21 -4.48 -2.27
N HIS A 56 -6.78 -5.06 -1.15
CA HIS A 56 -5.61 -4.59 -0.41
C HIS A 56 -4.32 -4.70 -1.22
N ALA A 57 -4.14 -5.75 -2.01
CA ALA A 57 -2.98 -5.90 -2.89
C ALA A 57 -2.93 -4.79 -3.96
N PHE A 58 -4.02 -4.54 -4.67
CA PHE A 58 -4.06 -3.47 -5.69
C PHE A 58 -3.90 -2.08 -5.07
N GLN A 59 -4.55 -1.81 -3.93
CA GLN A 59 -4.38 -0.53 -3.24
C GLN A 59 -2.94 -0.33 -2.78
N SER A 60 -2.29 -1.35 -2.24
CA SER A 60 -0.88 -1.31 -1.86
C SER A 60 0.03 -1.03 -3.06
N LEU A 61 -0.17 -1.72 -4.19
CA LEU A 61 0.59 -1.47 -5.42
C LEU A 61 0.46 -0.03 -5.89
N LEU A 62 -0.73 0.55 -5.84
CA LEU A 62 -0.97 1.95 -6.21
C LEU A 62 -0.29 2.92 -5.24
N VAL A 63 -0.32 2.64 -3.93
CA VAL A 63 0.38 3.45 -2.92
C VAL A 63 1.89 3.43 -3.15
N HIS A 64 2.47 2.24 -3.34
CA HIS A 64 3.90 2.11 -3.62
C HIS A 64 4.29 2.77 -4.95
N ALA A 65 3.49 2.62 -6.00
CA ALA A 65 3.74 3.27 -7.29
C ALA A 65 3.69 4.80 -7.16
N ALA A 66 2.70 5.34 -6.47
CA ALA A 66 2.58 6.78 -6.25
C ALA A 66 3.76 7.32 -5.42
N ALA A 67 4.13 6.63 -4.35
CA ALA A 67 5.29 6.99 -3.53
C ALA A 67 6.60 6.96 -4.34
N LEU A 68 6.79 5.92 -5.15
CA LEU A 68 7.97 5.79 -6.01
C LEU A 68 8.08 6.93 -7.01
N VAL A 69 6.99 7.29 -7.69
CA VAL A 69 6.97 8.40 -8.65
C VAL A 69 7.34 9.72 -7.97
N VAL A 70 6.78 10.01 -6.81
CA VAL A 70 7.06 11.25 -6.07
C VAL A 70 8.53 11.27 -5.58
N LEU A 71 9.01 10.19 -4.99
CA LEU A 71 10.39 10.12 -4.47
C LEU A 71 11.43 10.19 -5.59
N LEU A 72 11.20 9.51 -6.71
CA LEU A 72 12.08 9.60 -7.89
C LEU A 72 12.06 11.00 -8.50
N GLY A 73 10.90 11.65 -8.56
CA GLY A 73 10.78 13.04 -9.00
C GLY A 73 11.59 14.00 -8.13
N CYS A 74 11.50 13.88 -6.82
CA CYS A 74 12.30 14.67 -5.89
C CYS A 74 13.80 14.38 -6.02
N TRP A 75 14.17 13.11 -6.18
CA TRP A 75 15.57 12.72 -6.39
C TRP A 75 16.13 13.30 -7.70
N PHE A 76 15.37 13.21 -8.78
CA PHE A 76 15.74 13.79 -10.07
C PHE A 76 15.93 15.30 -9.96
N LEU A 77 15.00 16.00 -9.31
CA LEU A 77 15.08 17.45 -9.12
C LEU A 77 16.31 17.85 -8.28
N SER A 78 16.61 17.12 -7.22
CA SER A 78 17.83 17.30 -6.42
C SER A 78 19.09 17.16 -7.26
N THR A 79 19.13 16.15 -8.13
CA THR A 79 20.28 15.90 -9.03
C THR A 79 20.46 17.04 -10.02
N VAL A 80 19.37 17.54 -10.60
CA VAL A 80 19.42 18.70 -11.53
C VAL A 80 19.98 19.92 -10.80
N PHE A 81 19.51 20.23 -9.59
CA PHE A 81 20.01 21.38 -8.83
C PHE A 81 21.52 21.25 -8.47
N ALA A 82 21.96 20.03 -8.19
CA ALA A 82 23.38 19.78 -7.94
C ALA A 82 24.24 20.05 -9.18
N ILE A 83 23.79 19.61 -10.36
CA ILE A 83 24.51 19.79 -11.63
C ILE A 83 24.57 21.27 -12.05
N VAL A 84 23.50 22.03 -11.84
CA VAL A 84 23.42 23.46 -12.23
C VAL A 84 24.11 24.38 -11.22
N HIS A 85 24.86 23.84 -10.27
CA HIS A 85 25.58 24.56 -9.23
C HIS A 85 24.72 25.41 -8.27
N ILE A 86 23.45 25.13 -8.17
CA ILE A 86 22.54 25.68 -7.16
C ILE A 86 22.23 24.63 -6.09
N GLY A 87 23.24 23.86 -5.73
CA GLY A 87 23.13 22.71 -4.82
C GLY A 87 22.55 23.03 -3.43
N PHE A 88 22.59 24.31 -2.99
CA PHE A 88 21.93 24.68 -1.74
C PHE A 88 20.42 24.43 -1.76
N LEU A 89 19.76 24.46 -2.93
CA LEU A 89 18.36 24.12 -3.07
C LEU A 89 18.11 22.62 -2.84
N SER A 90 19.09 21.77 -3.12
CA SER A 90 18.99 20.33 -2.84
C SER A 90 18.83 20.09 -1.33
N LEU A 91 19.46 20.92 -0.49
CA LEU A 91 19.33 20.83 0.98
C LEU A 91 17.90 21.07 1.46
N LEU A 92 17.10 21.83 0.72
CA LEU A 92 15.70 22.06 1.03
C LEU A 92 14.82 20.85 0.65
N ILE A 93 15.23 20.08 -0.36
CA ILE A 93 14.48 18.91 -0.84
C ILE A 93 14.67 17.73 0.12
N ILE A 94 15.84 17.58 0.76
CA ILE A 94 16.11 16.47 1.68
C ILE A 94 15.08 16.35 2.81
N PRO A 95 14.78 17.41 3.60
CA PRO A 95 13.76 17.32 4.65
C PRO A 95 12.37 17.06 4.07
N VAL A 96 12.05 17.54 2.86
CA VAL A 96 10.78 17.26 2.20
C VAL A 96 10.68 15.78 1.85
N GLN A 97 11.73 15.18 1.28
CA GLN A 97 11.77 13.75 0.99
C GLN A 97 11.62 12.91 2.26
N PHE A 98 12.28 13.30 3.33
CA PHE A 98 12.18 12.61 4.62
C PHE A 98 10.75 12.68 5.17
N ALA A 99 10.13 13.87 5.16
CA ALA A 99 8.74 14.04 5.58
C ALA A 99 7.76 13.24 4.74
N LEU A 100 7.95 13.20 3.42
CA LEU A 100 7.15 12.37 2.51
C LEU A 100 7.30 10.88 2.80
N GLY A 101 8.52 10.42 3.05
CA GLY A 101 8.79 9.03 3.44
C GLY A 101 8.08 8.65 4.74
N LEU A 102 8.13 9.52 5.75
CA LEU A 102 7.39 9.31 7.00
C LEU A 102 5.87 9.32 6.79
N ALA A 103 5.35 10.19 5.91
CA ALA A 103 3.93 10.22 5.59
C ALA A 103 3.47 8.93 4.91
N VAL A 104 4.23 8.41 3.94
CA VAL A 104 3.96 7.12 3.29
C VAL A 104 3.97 6.00 4.32
N LEU A 105 5.00 5.93 5.16
CA LEU A 105 5.09 4.93 6.23
C LEU A 105 3.88 5.01 7.18
N GLY A 106 3.45 6.21 7.56
CA GLY A 106 2.26 6.40 8.39
C GLY A 106 0.98 5.88 7.73
N VAL A 107 0.81 6.14 6.43
CA VAL A 107 -0.31 5.62 5.64
C VAL A 107 -0.26 4.09 5.55
N GLU A 108 0.91 3.50 5.31
CA GLU A 108 1.06 2.05 5.26
C GLU A 108 0.70 1.40 6.59
N ILE A 109 1.21 1.91 7.71
CA ILE A 109 0.87 1.40 9.06
C ILE A 109 -0.63 1.53 9.32
N PHE A 110 -1.23 2.65 8.96
CA PHE A 110 -2.67 2.86 9.10
C PHE A 110 -3.47 1.81 8.31
N LEU A 111 -3.08 1.58 7.06
CA LEU A 111 -3.74 0.58 6.19
C LEU A 111 -3.49 -0.86 6.66
N MET A 112 -2.31 -1.14 7.24
CA MET A 112 -2.02 -2.44 7.89
C MET A 112 -3.02 -2.71 9.02
N ILE A 113 -3.25 -1.72 9.87
CA ILE A 113 -4.20 -1.84 11.00
C ILE A 113 -5.61 -2.05 10.46
N LYS A 114 -6.02 -1.31 9.44
CA LYS A 114 -7.35 -1.46 8.81
C LYS A 114 -7.52 -2.85 8.20
N ALA A 115 -6.55 -3.31 7.43
CA ALA A 115 -6.58 -4.65 6.84
C ALA A 115 -6.63 -5.75 7.90
N TYR A 116 -5.85 -5.63 8.97
CA TYR A 116 -5.86 -6.58 10.08
C TYR A 116 -7.22 -6.65 10.77
N ASN A 117 -7.91 -5.51 10.90
CA ASN A 117 -9.25 -5.43 11.47
C ASN A 117 -10.38 -5.84 10.49
N ASN A 118 -10.04 -6.39 9.32
CA ASN A 118 -10.99 -6.77 8.28
C ASN A 118 -11.76 -5.58 7.67
N GLU A 119 -11.15 -4.39 7.66
CA GLU A 119 -11.76 -3.20 7.10
C GLU A 119 -11.16 -2.89 5.73
N GLU A 120 -12.01 -2.72 4.70
CA GLU A 120 -11.64 -2.20 3.39
C GLU A 120 -11.66 -0.68 3.40
N TYR A 121 -10.61 -0.05 3.94
CA TYR A 121 -10.49 1.40 3.91
C TYR A 121 -10.03 1.87 2.53
N GLU A 122 -10.90 2.60 1.84
CA GLU A 122 -10.59 3.15 0.52
C GLU A 122 -9.85 4.49 0.64
N LEU A 123 -8.62 4.53 0.16
CA LEU A 123 -7.94 5.80 -0.04
C LEU A 123 -8.65 6.61 -1.15
N PRO A 124 -8.75 7.93 -1.02
CA PRO A 124 -9.31 8.77 -2.07
C PRO A 124 -8.63 8.50 -3.41
N ARG A 125 -9.40 8.25 -4.46
CA ARG A 125 -8.98 7.87 -5.83
C ARG A 125 -8.27 6.51 -5.93
N LEU A 126 -7.21 6.26 -5.15
CA LEU A 126 -6.43 5.01 -5.22
C LEU A 126 -7.27 3.79 -4.80
N GLY A 127 -8.06 3.91 -3.73
CA GLY A 127 -8.94 2.84 -3.27
C GLY A 127 -10.05 2.53 -4.28
N GLN A 128 -10.61 3.55 -4.92
CA GLN A 128 -11.62 3.37 -5.97
C GLN A 128 -11.05 2.60 -7.18
N MET A 129 -9.83 2.92 -7.60
CA MET A 129 -9.15 2.20 -8.68
C MET A 129 -8.85 0.75 -8.27
N ALA A 130 -8.35 0.54 -7.04
CA ALA A 130 -8.08 -0.80 -6.52
C ALA A 130 -9.35 -1.66 -6.50
N ARG A 131 -10.49 -1.08 -6.13
CA ARG A 131 -11.77 -1.78 -6.09
C ARG A 131 -12.25 -2.21 -7.48
N GLN A 132 -11.95 -1.46 -8.53
CA GLN A 132 -12.30 -1.84 -9.90
C GLN A 132 -11.51 -3.05 -10.40
N TRP A 133 -10.31 -3.26 -9.87
CA TRP A 133 -9.42 -4.35 -10.29
C TRP A 133 -9.47 -5.57 -9.36
N ALA A 134 -10.10 -5.43 -8.21
CA ALA A 134 -10.21 -6.49 -7.19
C ALA A 134 -11.29 -7.60 -7.55
#